data_ba11883934e76b996e0e441379bfd9e7
#
_entry.id   ba11883934e76b996e0e441379bfd9e7
#
_cell.length_a   1.000
_cell.length_b   1.000
_cell.length_c   1.000
_cell.angle_alpha   90.00
_cell.angle_beta   90.00
_cell.angle_gamma   90.00
#
_symmetry.space_group_name_H-M   'P 1'
#
loop_
_entity.id
_entity.type
_entity.pdbx_description
1 polymer ?
#
loop_
_entity_poly.entity_id
_entity_poly.type
_entity_poly.pdbx_seq_one_letter_code
_entity_poly.pdbx_strand_id
1 'polypeptide(L)'
;GSRGLGDVYKRQLMNKSNSIDGLIDIYSDIVSKRADIPYDIDGLVYKVNNLSLQDRLGFVGKAPRWAIAHKFESETAQTTVKKIDIQIGRTGSVTPVARLMPVNIGGVIVSNATLHNFDEIEKKDIREGDRVIVERAGDVIPHVIEVIDDKKNKRGIKYKKPNVCPICNSKIIIDPEEVVIRCSGTYICEAQILGRLKHFVSRSALDIEGLGEKQINLFFSNKYIQNYSDVYNLRNKKPEICQLEGWGELSFNNLVRAIESKKKFSLSKLIYSLGIRFVGEKNALAISEAFKSVDSFKSFLQNLKANTSEVRDTMIEIDGLGPKAINSFFEYLNYKNNREEIIKLLSLCEIYVDKIVIQESK
;
A
#
# COMPACT_ATOMS: atom_id res chain seq x y z
N GLY A 1 25.16 -21.89 -2.98
CA GLY A 1 24.06 -22.47 -2.27
C GLY A 1 22.96 -21.48 -2.05
N SER A 2 21.78 -21.72 -2.61
CA SER A 2 20.58 -20.95 -2.31
C SER A 2 20.29 -21.09 -0.81
N ARG A 3 20.44 -20.01 -0.04
CA ARG A 3 19.93 -19.95 1.33
C ARG A 3 18.41 -19.93 1.21
N GLY A 4 17.77 -21.07 1.41
CA GLY A 4 16.32 -21.17 1.43
C GLY A 4 15.72 -20.33 2.55
N LEU A 5 14.58 -19.71 2.33
CA LEU A 5 13.76 -18.96 3.30
C LEU A 5 13.53 -19.74 4.63
N GLY A 6 13.77 -21.04 4.67
CA GLY A 6 13.65 -21.89 5.86
C GLY A 6 14.70 -21.61 6.96
N ASP A 7 15.84 -21.02 6.67
CA ASP A 7 16.87 -20.77 7.69
C ASP A 7 16.55 -19.56 8.59
N VAL A 8 15.70 -18.64 8.16
CA VAL A 8 15.27 -17.49 8.94
C VAL A 8 14.34 -17.92 10.08
N TYR A 9 13.56 -18.99 9.91
CA TYR A 9 12.60 -19.46 10.90
C TYR A 9 13.19 -20.30 12.05
N LYS A 10 14.42 -20.80 11.90
CA LYS A 10 15.07 -21.66 12.92
C LYS A 10 15.50 -20.93 14.20
N ARG A 11 15.46 -19.60 14.23
CA ARG A 11 15.89 -18.79 15.39
C ARG A 11 14.75 -18.21 16.21
N GLN A 12 13.51 -18.64 15.98
CA GLN A 12 12.37 -18.13 16.74
C GLN A 12 12.34 -18.77 18.14
N LEU A 13 12.18 -17.92 19.16
CA LEU A 13 11.85 -18.37 20.51
C LEU A 13 10.45 -19.00 20.46
N MET A 14 10.34 -20.24 20.93
CA MET A 14 9.08 -20.98 20.94
C MET A 14 8.87 -21.64 22.28
N ASN A 15 7.76 -21.30 22.94
CA ASN A 15 7.33 -21.84 24.20
C ASN A 15 5.92 -22.45 24.07
N LYS A 16 5.54 -23.30 25.01
CA LYS A 16 4.19 -23.88 25.09
C LYS A 16 3.61 -23.63 26.47
N SER A 17 2.32 -23.34 26.54
CA SER A 17 1.55 -23.29 27.77
C SER A 17 0.19 -23.93 27.56
N ASN A 18 -0.39 -24.50 28.61
CA ASN A 18 -1.74 -25.07 28.63
C ASN A 18 -2.74 -24.13 29.33
N SER A 19 -2.30 -22.94 29.78
CA SER A 19 -3.12 -21.95 30.47
C SER A 19 -2.87 -20.55 29.89
N ILE A 20 -3.84 -19.67 30.04
CA ILE A 20 -3.71 -18.25 29.69
C ILE A 20 -2.68 -17.57 30.60
N ASP A 21 -2.72 -17.84 31.90
CA ASP A 21 -1.77 -17.27 32.87
C ASP A 21 -0.34 -17.61 32.47
N GLY A 22 -0.05 -18.88 32.15
CA GLY A 22 1.25 -19.29 31.66
C GLY A 22 1.68 -18.64 30.35
N LEU A 23 0.75 -18.21 29.46
CA LEU A 23 1.06 -17.40 28.27
C LEU A 23 1.42 -15.97 28.67
N ILE A 24 0.76 -15.40 29.69
CA ILE A 24 1.05 -14.07 30.22
C ILE A 24 2.42 -14.06 30.93
N ASP A 25 2.76 -15.11 31.63
CA ASP A 25 4.09 -15.26 32.26
C ASP A 25 5.20 -15.31 31.20
N ILE A 26 5.01 -16.09 30.16
CA ILE A 26 5.93 -16.15 29.00
C ILE A 26 6.07 -14.78 28.34
N TYR A 27 4.97 -14.04 28.17
CA TYR A 27 5.00 -12.68 27.61
C TYR A 27 5.84 -11.75 28.48
N SER A 28 5.62 -11.75 29.79
CA SER A 28 6.33 -10.91 30.75
C SER A 28 7.84 -11.24 30.82
N ASP A 29 8.19 -12.53 30.77
CA ASP A 29 9.58 -12.98 30.68
C ASP A 29 10.27 -12.50 29.38
N ILE A 30 9.60 -12.59 28.26
CA ILE A 30 10.17 -12.14 26.98
C ILE A 30 10.29 -10.61 26.92
N VAL A 31 9.32 -9.86 27.46
CA VAL A 31 9.41 -8.40 27.60
C VAL A 31 10.65 -8.01 28.41
N SER A 32 10.89 -8.67 29.53
CA SER A 32 12.04 -8.37 30.43
C SER A 32 13.38 -8.67 29.75
N LYS A 33 13.44 -9.67 28.86
CA LYS A 33 14.66 -10.12 28.14
C LYS A 33 14.78 -9.51 26.73
N ARG A 34 13.86 -8.63 26.33
CA ARG A 34 13.81 -8.09 24.97
C ARG A 34 15.12 -7.47 24.50
N ALA A 35 15.81 -6.75 25.39
CA ALA A 35 17.10 -6.12 25.10
C ALA A 35 18.24 -7.11 24.82
N ASP A 36 18.15 -8.34 25.33
CA ASP A 36 19.17 -9.38 25.19
C ASP A 36 18.96 -10.25 23.95
N ILE A 37 17.82 -10.10 23.27
CA ILE A 37 17.51 -10.85 22.05
C ILE A 37 18.28 -10.24 20.87
N PRO A 38 19.03 -11.05 20.07
CA PRO A 38 19.89 -10.53 18.99
C PRO A 38 19.13 -10.10 17.74
N TYR A 39 17.85 -9.85 17.81
CA TYR A 39 16.98 -9.32 16.75
C TYR A 39 15.78 -8.59 17.37
N ASP A 40 15.28 -7.60 16.65
CA ASP A 40 14.11 -6.83 17.09
C ASP A 40 12.83 -7.67 17.00
N ILE A 41 12.01 -7.53 18.05
CA ILE A 41 10.68 -8.12 18.15
C ILE A 41 9.66 -7.06 18.57
N ASP A 42 8.45 -7.15 18.01
CA ASP A 42 7.35 -6.20 18.28
C ASP A 42 6.19 -6.84 19.06
N GLY A 43 6.30 -8.11 19.37
CA GLY A 43 5.30 -8.88 20.11
C GLY A 43 5.46 -10.38 19.96
N LEU A 44 4.49 -11.11 20.47
CA LEU A 44 4.40 -12.56 20.39
C LEU A 44 3.22 -12.98 19.52
N VAL A 45 3.31 -14.16 18.93
CA VAL A 45 2.18 -14.78 18.23
C VAL A 45 1.79 -16.05 18.94
N TYR A 46 0.60 -16.07 19.51
CA TYR A 46 0.02 -17.28 20.08
C TYR A 46 -0.67 -18.10 18.98
N LYS A 47 -0.43 -19.40 18.98
CA LYS A 47 -1.01 -20.30 18.00
C LYS A 47 -1.61 -21.52 18.71
N VAL A 48 -2.78 -21.96 18.26
CA VAL A 48 -3.35 -23.23 18.71
C VAL A 48 -2.39 -24.36 18.34
N ASN A 49 -1.92 -25.12 19.34
CA ASN A 49 -0.88 -26.17 19.14
C ASN A 49 -1.41 -27.42 18.43
N ASN A 50 -2.70 -27.71 18.52
CA ASN A 50 -3.32 -28.88 17.89
C ASN A 50 -3.63 -28.60 16.43
N LEU A 51 -2.98 -29.32 15.50
CA LEU A 51 -3.14 -29.12 14.06
C LEU A 51 -4.56 -29.39 13.56
N SER A 52 -5.25 -30.41 14.11
CA SER A 52 -6.64 -30.67 13.71
C SER A 52 -7.61 -29.57 14.11
N LEU A 53 -7.30 -28.85 15.22
CA LEU A 53 -8.05 -27.65 15.60
C LEU A 53 -7.70 -26.45 14.73
N GLN A 54 -6.45 -26.33 14.25
CA GLN A 54 -6.08 -25.30 13.29
C GLN A 54 -6.86 -25.48 11.98
N ASP A 55 -6.97 -26.71 11.48
CA ASP A 55 -7.74 -27.04 10.28
C ASP A 55 -9.24 -26.70 10.45
N ARG A 56 -9.82 -27.03 11.61
CA ARG A 56 -11.22 -26.69 11.93
C ARG A 56 -11.48 -25.18 12.02
N LEU A 57 -10.56 -24.43 12.60
CA LEU A 57 -10.65 -22.98 12.73
C LEU A 57 -10.46 -22.28 11.38
N GLY A 58 -9.58 -22.81 10.53
CA GLY A 58 -9.33 -22.32 9.19
C GLY A 58 -8.80 -20.91 9.11
N PHE A 59 -9.14 -20.21 8.02
CA PHE A 59 -8.66 -18.89 7.69
C PHE A 59 -9.81 -17.93 7.37
N VAL A 60 -9.56 -16.64 7.53
CA VAL A 60 -10.39 -15.54 6.96
C VAL A 60 -9.50 -14.76 6.01
N GLY A 61 -9.68 -14.98 4.71
CA GLY A 61 -8.75 -14.48 3.71
C GLY A 61 -7.35 -15.10 3.87
N LYS A 62 -6.33 -14.26 4.13
CA LYS A 62 -4.95 -14.70 4.38
C LYS A 62 -4.64 -14.86 5.89
N ALA A 63 -5.56 -14.48 6.77
CA ALA A 63 -5.35 -14.51 8.21
C ALA A 63 -5.83 -15.80 8.85
N PRO A 64 -4.98 -16.52 9.62
CA PRO A 64 -5.38 -17.70 10.34
C PRO A 64 -6.28 -17.36 11.54
N ARG A 65 -7.38 -18.08 11.74
CA ARG A 65 -8.26 -17.93 12.91
C ARG A 65 -7.71 -18.60 14.17
N TRP A 66 -6.68 -19.40 14.03
CA TRP A 66 -6.00 -20.13 15.09
C TRP A 66 -4.72 -19.47 15.61
N ALA A 67 -4.46 -18.23 15.18
CA ALA A 67 -3.32 -17.44 15.63
C ALA A 67 -3.76 -16.01 15.99
N ILE A 68 -3.16 -15.47 17.06
CA ILE A 68 -3.38 -14.10 17.52
C ILE A 68 -2.05 -13.44 17.87
N ALA A 69 -1.84 -12.22 17.42
CA ALA A 69 -0.67 -11.42 17.77
C ALA A 69 -0.94 -10.62 19.04
N HIS A 70 0.00 -10.69 20.00
CA HIS A 70 0.04 -9.88 21.21
C HIS A 70 1.24 -8.94 21.12
N LYS A 71 0.98 -7.70 20.71
CA LYS A 71 2.01 -6.67 20.56
C LYS A 71 2.53 -6.22 21.94
N PHE A 72 3.80 -5.82 22.00
CA PHE A 72 4.33 -5.15 23.18
C PHE A 72 3.70 -3.77 23.34
N GLU A 73 3.76 -3.24 24.55
CA GLU A 73 3.37 -1.85 24.79
C GLU A 73 4.17 -0.93 23.90
N SER A 74 3.47 0.08 23.39
CA SER A 74 4.07 1.06 22.49
C SER A 74 5.01 1.99 23.24
N GLU A 75 6.11 2.32 22.63
CA GLU A 75 7.06 3.27 23.17
C GLU A 75 6.68 4.70 22.76
N THR A 76 6.83 5.63 23.69
CA THR A 76 6.50 7.04 23.48
C THR A 76 7.72 7.92 23.72
N ALA A 77 7.76 9.06 23.02
CA ALA A 77 8.75 10.10 23.27
C ALA A 77 8.15 11.49 23.06
N GLN A 78 8.76 12.48 23.70
CA GLN A 78 8.39 13.88 23.51
C GLN A 78 9.27 14.51 22.45
N THR A 79 8.63 15.26 21.53
CA THR A 79 9.34 15.99 20.50
C THR A 79 8.56 17.25 20.11
N THR A 80 9.07 18.01 19.11
CA THR A 80 8.43 19.23 18.61
C THR A 80 8.02 19.08 17.16
N VAL A 81 6.81 19.52 16.83
CA VAL A 81 6.30 19.59 15.45
C VAL A 81 6.98 20.77 14.75
N LYS A 82 7.88 20.50 13.80
CA LYS A 82 8.52 21.55 12.99
C LYS A 82 7.57 22.13 11.96
N LYS A 83 6.81 21.25 11.28
CA LYS A 83 5.94 21.60 10.17
C LYS A 83 4.87 20.51 9.99
N ILE A 84 3.73 20.89 9.46
CA ILE A 84 2.68 19.95 9.02
C ILE A 84 2.67 19.94 7.49
N ASP A 85 3.20 18.87 6.92
CA ASP A 85 3.19 18.62 5.48
C ASP A 85 1.94 17.84 5.07
N ILE A 86 1.62 17.90 3.78
CA ILE A 86 0.51 17.16 3.19
C ILE A 86 1.07 16.13 2.22
N GLN A 87 0.68 14.88 2.39
CA GLN A 87 0.95 13.79 1.45
C GLN A 87 -0.30 13.48 0.65
N ILE A 88 -0.12 13.26 -0.64
CA ILE A 88 -1.19 12.84 -1.55
C ILE A 88 -0.96 11.38 -1.91
N GLY A 89 -1.89 10.53 -1.50
CA GLY A 89 -1.87 9.09 -1.82
C GLY A 89 -2.24 8.79 -3.28
N ARG A 90 -2.01 7.56 -3.73
CA ARG A 90 -2.30 7.11 -5.10
C ARG A 90 -3.76 7.27 -5.53
N THR A 91 -4.69 7.23 -4.58
CA THR A 91 -6.14 7.42 -4.81
C THR A 91 -6.61 8.83 -4.48
N GLY A 92 -5.68 9.78 -4.36
CA GLY A 92 -5.96 11.17 -4.07
C GLY A 92 -6.15 11.50 -2.59
N SER A 93 -6.08 10.53 -1.67
CA SER A 93 -6.20 10.79 -0.24
C SER A 93 -5.21 11.87 0.20
N VAL A 94 -5.70 12.86 0.94
CA VAL A 94 -4.91 13.99 1.45
C VAL A 94 -4.65 13.73 2.92
N THR A 95 -3.42 13.34 3.24
CA THR A 95 -3.04 12.92 4.60
C THR A 95 -2.05 13.92 5.19
N PRO A 96 -2.36 14.54 6.35
CA PRO A 96 -1.43 15.40 7.04
C PRO A 96 -0.37 14.57 7.78
N VAL A 97 0.88 15.04 7.72
CA VAL A 97 2.04 14.40 8.35
C VAL A 97 2.83 15.45 9.12
N ALA A 98 3.07 15.20 10.39
CA ALA A 98 3.96 16.03 11.20
C ALA A 98 5.42 15.74 10.87
N ARG A 99 6.17 16.76 10.47
CA ARG A 99 7.62 16.77 10.47
C ARG A 99 8.09 17.13 11.87
N LEU A 100 8.85 16.24 12.48
CA LEU A 100 9.26 16.34 13.87
C LEU A 100 10.72 16.76 14.01
N MET A 101 11.09 17.33 15.16
CA MET A 101 12.47 17.26 15.61
C MET A 101 12.81 15.78 15.78
N PRO A 102 13.94 15.28 15.21
CA PRO A 102 14.31 13.88 15.33
C PRO A 102 14.35 13.44 16.79
N VAL A 103 13.70 12.34 17.11
CA VAL A 103 13.64 11.76 18.44
C VAL A 103 13.81 10.25 18.36
N ASN A 104 14.50 9.66 19.34
CA ASN A 104 14.65 8.22 19.42
C ASN A 104 13.41 7.62 20.11
N ILE A 105 12.76 6.64 19.45
CA ILE A 105 11.65 5.87 19.99
C ILE A 105 11.96 4.39 19.69
N GLY A 106 12.22 3.61 20.73
CA GLY A 106 12.53 2.19 20.58
C GLY A 106 13.77 1.89 19.74
N GLY A 107 14.83 2.69 19.92
CA GLY A 107 16.07 2.52 19.15
C GLY A 107 16.05 3.10 17.74
N VAL A 108 14.90 3.62 17.27
CA VAL A 108 14.76 4.20 15.93
C VAL A 108 14.57 5.70 15.98
N ILE A 109 15.30 6.43 15.12
CA ILE A 109 15.15 7.88 15.00
C ILE A 109 13.89 8.20 14.16
N VAL A 110 12.89 8.77 14.81
CA VAL A 110 11.63 9.20 14.21
C VAL A 110 11.68 10.69 13.88
N SER A 111 11.49 11.02 12.61
CA SER A 111 11.43 12.41 12.09
C SER A 111 10.06 12.77 11.52
N ASN A 112 9.16 11.80 11.39
CA ASN A 112 7.82 11.99 10.84
C ASN A 112 6.82 11.16 11.63
N ALA A 113 5.62 11.71 11.84
CA ALA A 113 4.50 11.00 12.41
C ALA A 113 3.21 11.31 11.64
N THR A 114 2.33 10.34 11.51
CA THR A 114 1.02 10.58 10.91
C THR A 114 0.15 11.39 11.87
N LEU A 115 -0.64 12.29 11.29
CA LEU A 115 -1.71 13.01 12.00
C LEU A 115 -3.09 12.43 11.65
N HIS A 116 -3.10 11.25 11.00
CA HIS A 116 -4.26 10.51 10.52
C HIS A 116 -5.12 11.33 9.54
N ASN A 117 -5.84 12.33 10.01
CA ASN A 117 -6.71 13.21 9.24
C ASN A 117 -6.78 14.63 9.84
N PHE A 118 -7.48 15.53 9.17
CA PHE A 118 -7.58 16.93 9.62
C PHE A 118 -8.49 17.10 10.84
N ASP A 119 -9.44 16.21 11.04
CA ASP A 119 -10.34 16.24 12.20
C ASP A 119 -9.56 15.90 13.48
N GLU A 120 -8.59 14.98 13.40
CA GLU A 120 -7.66 14.70 14.52
C GLU A 120 -6.75 15.91 14.83
N ILE A 121 -6.28 16.64 13.83
CA ILE A 121 -5.52 17.88 14.04
C ILE A 121 -6.39 18.90 14.78
N GLU A 122 -7.64 19.06 14.36
CA GLU A 122 -8.57 20.03 14.96
C GLU A 122 -8.93 19.61 16.39
N LYS A 123 -9.25 18.33 16.61
CA LYS A 123 -9.61 17.77 17.91
C LYS A 123 -8.50 17.88 18.95
N LYS A 124 -7.26 17.59 18.54
CA LYS A 124 -6.06 17.69 19.40
C LYS A 124 -5.46 19.07 19.41
N ASP A 125 -5.96 20.00 18.58
CA ASP A 125 -5.45 21.36 18.35
C ASP A 125 -3.93 21.38 18.10
N ILE A 126 -3.45 20.50 17.20
CA ILE A 126 -2.02 20.37 16.87
C ILE A 126 -1.59 21.54 15.97
N ARG A 127 -0.50 22.22 16.34
CA ARG A 127 0.04 23.36 15.60
C ARG A 127 1.53 23.18 15.36
N GLU A 128 2.05 23.86 14.35
CA GLU A 128 3.50 23.95 14.15
C GLU A 128 4.15 24.68 15.32
N GLY A 129 5.25 24.13 15.82
CA GLY A 129 5.95 24.58 17.03
C GLY A 129 5.51 23.90 18.33
N ASP A 130 4.41 23.16 18.34
CA ASP A 130 3.95 22.48 19.55
C ASP A 130 4.89 21.32 19.97
N ARG A 131 5.05 21.14 21.28
CA ARG A 131 5.59 19.93 21.85
C ARG A 131 4.50 18.86 21.89
N VAL A 132 4.85 17.68 21.48
CA VAL A 132 3.90 16.56 21.33
C VAL A 132 4.48 15.26 21.90
N ILE A 133 3.60 14.36 22.31
CA ILE A 133 3.93 12.97 22.59
C ILE A 133 3.67 12.19 21.32
N VAL A 134 4.70 11.47 20.87
CA VAL A 134 4.64 10.58 19.70
C VAL A 134 4.78 9.15 20.17
N GLU A 135 3.95 8.27 19.64
CA GLU A 135 3.94 6.84 19.90
C GLU A 135 4.39 6.07 18.68
N ARG A 136 5.16 5.01 18.94
CA ARG A 136 5.52 3.99 17.95
C ARG A 136 5.31 2.60 18.55
N ALA A 137 4.35 1.85 18.01
CA ALA A 137 4.12 0.46 18.37
C ALA A 137 4.88 -0.46 17.39
N GLY A 138 6.05 -0.97 17.80
CA GLY A 138 6.87 -1.85 16.97
C GLY A 138 7.23 -1.22 15.62
N ASP A 139 6.94 -1.91 14.51
CA ASP A 139 7.18 -1.44 13.13
C ASP A 139 5.97 -0.69 12.53
N VAL A 140 5.10 -0.14 13.39
CA VAL A 140 3.94 0.65 12.96
C VAL A 140 4.36 2.11 12.70
N ILE A 141 3.63 2.78 11.81
CA ILE A 141 3.85 4.20 11.49
C ILE A 141 3.68 5.05 12.76
N PRO A 142 4.69 5.85 13.16
CA PRO A 142 4.58 6.71 14.32
C PRO A 142 3.41 7.68 14.20
N HIS A 143 2.71 7.95 15.28
CA HIS A 143 1.59 8.90 15.32
C HIS A 143 1.64 9.81 16.54
N VAL A 144 1.04 11.00 16.42
CA VAL A 144 0.94 11.97 17.50
C VAL A 144 -0.24 11.60 18.40
N ILE A 145 0.07 11.34 19.69
CA ILE A 145 -0.96 11.02 20.70
C ILE A 145 -1.65 12.30 21.16
N GLU A 146 -0.86 13.25 21.66
CA GLU A 146 -1.37 14.49 22.26
C GLU A 146 -0.36 15.64 22.19
N VAL A 147 -0.86 16.84 22.40
CA VAL A 147 -0.07 18.08 22.56
C VAL A 147 0.24 18.28 24.04
N ILE A 148 1.49 18.56 24.34
CA ILE A 148 1.90 18.94 25.70
C ILE A 148 1.59 20.42 25.89
N ASP A 149 0.64 20.72 26.78
CA ASP A 149 0.27 22.11 27.09
C ASP A 149 1.43 22.80 27.85
N ASP A 150 2.22 23.56 27.11
CA ASP A 150 3.28 24.40 27.67
C ASP A 150 2.78 25.85 27.78
N LYS A 151 2.16 26.17 28.93
CA LYS A 151 1.57 27.51 29.20
C LYS A 151 2.58 28.66 29.10
N LYS A 152 3.88 28.36 29.02
CA LYS A 152 4.96 29.37 28.94
C LYS A 152 5.30 29.78 27.51
N ASN A 153 4.95 28.99 26.51
CA ASN A 153 5.30 29.21 25.12
C ASN A 153 4.10 29.70 24.31
N LYS A 154 4.29 30.75 23.52
CA LYS A 154 3.28 31.22 22.57
C LYS A 154 3.11 30.17 21.45
N ARG A 155 1.97 29.54 21.40
CA ARG A 155 1.65 28.53 20.38
C ARG A 155 1.54 29.13 18.98
N GLY A 156 1.84 28.33 17.97
CA GLY A 156 1.70 28.68 16.56
C GLY A 156 0.24 28.96 16.13
N ILE A 157 0.08 29.37 14.88
CA ILE A 157 -1.23 29.62 14.28
C ILE A 157 -2.00 28.31 14.16
N LYS A 158 -3.32 28.33 14.44
CA LYS A 158 -4.19 27.17 14.25
C LYS A 158 -4.09 26.68 12.80
N TYR A 159 -3.86 25.36 12.64
CA TYR A 159 -3.71 24.77 11.31
C TYR A 159 -5.01 24.87 10.51
N LYS A 160 -4.91 25.26 9.25
CA LYS A 160 -6.06 25.37 8.34
C LYS A 160 -6.02 24.25 7.29
N LYS A 161 -7.13 23.54 7.18
CA LYS A 161 -7.33 22.55 6.13
C LYS A 161 -7.21 23.17 4.74
N PRO A 162 -6.44 22.59 3.82
CA PRO A 162 -6.28 23.14 2.48
C PRO A 162 -7.55 22.93 1.64
N ASN A 163 -7.87 23.89 0.78
CA ASN A 163 -8.97 23.79 -0.18
C ASN A 163 -8.51 23.30 -1.56
N VAL A 164 -7.21 23.35 -1.81
CA VAL A 164 -6.60 22.90 -3.07
C VAL A 164 -5.41 22.00 -2.81
N CYS A 165 -5.16 21.10 -3.74
CA CYS A 165 -4.03 20.18 -3.68
C CYS A 165 -2.71 20.95 -3.80
N PRO A 166 -1.74 20.78 -2.90
CA PRO A 166 -0.46 21.47 -2.95
C PRO A 166 0.44 21.03 -4.12
N ILE A 167 0.10 19.93 -4.80
CA ILE A 167 0.90 19.37 -5.90
C ILE A 167 0.36 19.82 -7.26
N CYS A 168 -0.96 19.75 -7.48
CA CYS A 168 -1.55 20.01 -8.80
C CYS A 168 -2.58 21.15 -8.83
N ASN A 169 -2.80 21.83 -7.70
CA ASN A 169 -3.77 22.90 -7.53
C ASN A 169 -5.25 22.54 -7.81
N SER A 170 -5.55 21.27 -8.05
CA SER A 170 -6.94 20.82 -8.18
C SER A 170 -7.69 20.94 -6.87
N LYS A 171 -9.01 21.09 -6.93
CA LYS A 171 -9.86 21.16 -5.75
C LYS A 171 -9.70 19.94 -4.87
N ILE A 172 -9.75 20.13 -3.57
CA ILE A 172 -9.92 19.06 -2.60
C ILE A 172 -11.41 18.87 -2.40
N ILE A 173 -11.86 17.63 -2.57
CA ILE A 173 -13.26 17.23 -2.39
C ILE A 173 -13.42 16.40 -1.12
N ILE A 174 -14.59 16.52 -0.51
CA ILE A 174 -15.01 15.71 0.64
C ILE A 174 -16.07 14.76 0.12
N ASP A 175 -15.83 13.46 0.27
CA ASP A 175 -16.87 12.47 0.05
C ASP A 175 -17.79 12.50 1.27
N PRO A 176 -19.11 12.76 1.12
CA PRO A 176 -20.01 12.82 2.26
C PRO A 176 -20.06 11.53 3.09
N GLU A 177 -19.73 10.40 2.48
CA GLU A 177 -19.71 9.09 3.14
C GLU A 177 -18.33 8.73 3.74
N GLU A 178 -17.31 9.59 3.59
CA GLU A 178 -15.96 9.32 4.05
C GLU A 178 -15.37 10.47 4.86
N VAL A 179 -14.61 10.13 5.89
CA VAL A 179 -13.78 11.10 6.64
C VAL A 179 -12.58 11.58 5.81
N VAL A 180 -12.22 10.84 4.76
CA VAL A 180 -11.02 11.10 3.97
C VAL A 180 -11.29 12.14 2.88
N ILE A 181 -10.60 13.26 2.96
CA ILE A 181 -10.62 14.27 1.90
C ILE A 181 -9.68 13.88 0.75
N ARG A 182 -10.00 14.31 -0.48
CA ARG A 182 -9.30 13.86 -1.67
C ARG A 182 -9.00 14.97 -2.67
N CYS A 183 -7.81 14.87 -3.28
CA CYS A 183 -7.48 15.66 -4.46
C CYS A 183 -8.27 15.16 -5.68
N SER A 184 -9.03 16.04 -6.32
CA SER A 184 -9.80 15.73 -7.53
C SER A 184 -8.96 15.63 -8.80
N GLY A 185 -7.66 15.94 -8.74
CA GLY A 185 -6.75 15.97 -9.89
C GLY A 185 -6.35 14.61 -10.45
N THR A 186 -6.94 13.51 -9.97
CA THR A 186 -6.76 12.11 -10.40
C THR A 186 -5.58 11.85 -11.36
N TYR A 187 -5.75 12.11 -12.67
CA TYR A 187 -4.78 11.75 -13.73
C TYR A 187 -3.84 12.89 -14.12
N ILE A 188 -4.05 14.11 -13.59
CA ILE A 188 -3.14 15.26 -13.78
C ILE A 188 -2.26 15.50 -12.56
N CYS A 189 -2.59 14.90 -11.41
CA CYS A 189 -1.81 15.03 -10.19
C CYS A 189 -0.59 14.11 -10.22
N GLU A 190 0.61 14.67 -10.32
CA GLU A 190 1.86 13.91 -10.37
C GLU A 190 2.02 12.96 -9.17
N ALA A 191 1.62 13.38 -7.96
CA ALA A 191 1.69 12.52 -6.79
C ALA A 191 0.80 11.29 -6.92
N GLN A 192 -0.40 11.42 -7.53
CA GLN A 192 -1.28 10.29 -7.77
C GLN A 192 -0.76 9.37 -8.88
N ILE A 193 -0.23 9.96 -9.96
CA ILE A 193 0.39 9.19 -11.06
C ILE A 193 1.56 8.39 -10.51
N LEU A 194 2.48 9.04 -9.82
CA LEU A 194 3.64 8.42 -9.21
C LEU A 194 3.26 7.33 -8.20
N GLY A 195 2.25 7.59 -7.36
CA GLY A 195 1.72 6.62 -6.41
C GLY A 195 1.14 5.37 -7.08
N ARG A 196 0.46 5.52 -8.22
CA ARG A 196 -0.04 4.39 -9.03
C ARG A 196 1.09 3.62 -9.70
N LEU A 197 2.11 4.29 -10.24
CA LEU A 197 3.28 3.64 -10.82
C LEU A 197 4.06 2.82 -9.76
N LYS A 198 4.26 3.37 -8.55
CA LYS A 198 4.85 2.63 -7.43
C LYS A 198 4.04 1.39 -7.07
N HIS A 199 2.72 1.51 -7.04
CA HIS A 199 1.85 0.37 -6.78
C HIS A 199 1.95 -0.68 -7.90
N PHE A 200 1.93 -0.26 -9.17
CA PHE A 200 1.99 -1.14 -10.33
C PHE A 200 3.20 -2.10 -10.29
N VAL A 201 4.37 -1.58 -9.94
CA VAL A 201 5.60 -2.37 -9.88
C VAL A 201 5.85 -3.04 -8.53
N SER A 202 5.02 -2.74 -7.51
CA SER A 202 5.23 -3.20 -6.14
C SER A 202 5.12 -4.71 -5.99
N ARG A 203 5.68 -5.22 -4.88
CA ARG A 203 5.65 -6.64 -4.51
C ARG A 203 4.24 -7.24 -4.43
N SER A 204 3.25 -6.43 -4.04
CA SER A 204 1.86 -6.86 -3.98
C SER A 204 1.18 -6.93 -5.35
N ALA A 205 1.67 -6.15 -6.33
CA ALA A 205 1.13 -6.09 -7.69
C ALA A 205 1.98 -6.92 -8.67
N LEU A 206 2.70 -6.31 -9.61
CA LEU A 206 3.47 -7.06 -10.62
C LEU A 206 4.83 -7.55 -10.12
N ASP A 207 5.30 -7.07 -8.96
CA ASP A 207 6.54 -7.49 -8.29
C ASP A 207 7.76 -7.43 -9.22
N ILE A 208 8.01 -6.24 -9.79
CA ILE A 208 9.13 -6.02 -10.70
C ILE A 208 10.38 -5.68 -9.87
N GLU A 209 11.27 -6.64 -9.72
CA GLU A 209 12.52 -6.48 -8.99
C GLU A 209 13.39 -5.36 -9.59
N GLY A 210 14.05 -4.58 -8.74
CA GLY A 210 14.87 -3.45 -9.17
C GLY A 210 14.11 -2.15 -9.41
N LEU A 211 12.76 -2.15 -9.46
CA LEU A 211 11.92 -0.95 -9.54
C LEU A 211 11.31 -0.59 -8.18
N GLY A 212 12.15 -0.40 -7.18
CA GLY A 212 11.71 0.13 -5.88
C GLY A 212 11.31 1.61 -5.96
N GLU A 213 10.84 2.14 -4.81
CA GLU A 213 10.34 3.52 -4.73
C GLU A 213 11.36 4.56 -5.19
N LYS A 214 12.64 4.39 -4.83
CA LYS A 214 13.72 5.31 -5.24
C LYS A 214 13.90 5.33 -6.75
N GLN A 215 13.90 4.17 -7.40
CA GLN A 215 14.07 4.03 -8.84
C GLN A 215 12.89 4.59 -9.61
N ILE A 216 11.67 4.32 -9.16
CA ILE A 216 10.46 4.90 -9.77
C ILE A 216 10.47 6.43 -9.65
N ASN A 217 10.83 6.99 -8.48
CA ASN A 217 10.97 8.44 -8.34
C ASN A 217 12.00 9.01 -9.32
N LEU A 218 13.18 8.38 -9.40
CA LEU A 218 14.27 8.80 -10.30
C LEU A 218 13.83 8.78 -11.77
N PHE A 219 13.22 7.68 -12.23
CA PHE A 219 12.80 7.54 -13.62
C PHE A 219 11.59 8.40 -13.97
N PHE A 220 10.69 8.63 -13.02
CA PHE A 220 9.58 9.56 -13.19
C PHE A 220 10.08 11.00 -13.33
N SER A 221 10.99 11.46 -12.47
CA SER A 221 11.56 12.81 -12.52
C SER A 221 12.36 13.06 -13.81
N ASN A 222 13.02 12.02 -14.33
CA ASN A 222 13.72 12.09 -15.63
C ASN A 222 12.80 11.85 -16.84
N LYS A 223 11.48 11.68 -16.62
CA LYS A 223 10.48 11.43 -17.67
C LYS A 223 10.72 10.13 -18.46
N TYR A 224 11.42 9.16 -17.88
CA TYR A 224 11.60 7.83 -18.49
C TYR A 224 10.38 6.95 -18.32
N ILE A 225 9.65 7.15 -17.21
CA ILE A 225 8.37 6.49 -16.91
C ILE A 225 7.35 7.56 -16.57
N GLN A 226 6.28 7.65 -17.34
CA GLN A 226 5.12 8.53 -17.10
C GLN A 226 3.82 7.71 -17.03
N ASN A 227 3.79 6.55 -17.69
CA ASN A 227 2.67 5.64 -17.78
C ASN A 227 3.13 4.20 -17.45
N TYR A 228 2.21 3.30 -17.27
CA TYR A 228 2.53 1.90 -16.96
C TYR A 228 3.28 1.19 -18.09
N SER A 229 2.90 1.45 -19.36
CA SER A 229 3.54 0.85 -20.54
C SER A 229 5.00 1.28 -20.69
N ASP A 230 5.38 2.45 -20.16
CA ASP A 230 6.77 2.94 -20.22
C ASP A 230 7.72 2.02 -19.44
N VAL A 231 7.22 1.33 -18.40
CA VAL A 231 7.99 0.34 -17.63
C VAL A 231 8.54 -0.75 -18.56
N TYR A 232 7.70 -1.25 -19.48
CA TYR A 232 8.09 -2.30 -20.43
C TYR A 232 8.93 -1.78 -21.59
N ASN A 233 8.95 -0.47 -21.80
CA ASN A 233 9.74 0.22 -22.83
C ASN A 233 11.09 0.77 -22.31
N LEU A 234 11.41 0.60 -21.03
CA LEU A 234 12.66 1.09 -20.42
C LEU A 234 13.93 0.58 -21.13
N ARG A 235 13.86 -0.58 -21.77
CA ARG A 235 14.98 -1.12 -22.56
C ARG A 235 15.51 -0.13 -23.60
N ASN A 236 14.63 0.74 -24.12
CA ASN A 236 14.98 1.75 -25.13
C ASN A 236 15.67 2.99 -24.54
N LYS A 237 15.80 3.05 -23.19
CA LYS A 237 16.43 4.14 -22.45
C LYS A 237 17.80 3.76 -21.85
N LYS A 238 18.44 2.71 -22.39
CA LYS A 238 19.75 2.24 -21.90
C LYS A 238 20.79 3.35 -21.83
N PRO A 239 21.05 4.13 -22.89
CA PRO A 239 22.09 5.15 -22.87
C PRO A 239 21.87 6.20 -21.77
N GLU A 240 20.63 6.63 -21.58
CA GLU A 240 20.27 7.67 -20.64
C GLU A 240 20.34 7.12 -19.19
N ILE A 241 19.83 5.90 -18.95
CA ILE A 241 19.79 5.30 -17.61
C ILE A 241 21.20 4.95 -17.14
N CYS A 242 22.06 4.42 -18.00
CA CYS A 242 23.42 4.06 -17.63
C CYS A 242 24.33 5.27 -17.29
N GLN A 243 23.89 6.49 -17.59
CA GLN A 243 24.58 7.73 -17.20
C GLN A 243 24.15 8.25 -15.82
N LEU A 244 23.09 7.70 -15.24
CA LEU A 244 22.62 8.10 -13.91
C LEU A 244 23.56 7.58 -12.82
N GLU A 245 23.72 8.35 -11.76
CA GLU A 245 24.49 7.94 -10.59
C GLU A 245 23.96 6.62 -9.99
N GLY A 246 24.85 5.67 -9.75
CA GLY A 246 24.51 4.33 -9.25
C GLY A 246 23.98 3.36 -10.31
N TRP A 247 23.92 3.77 -11.58
CA TRP A 247 23.50 2.92 -12.69
C TRP A 247 24.68 2.60 -13.63
N GLY A 248 24.74 1.34 -14.04
CA GLY A 248 25.70 0.85 -15.03
C GLY A 248 25.07 -0.26 -15.86
N GLU A 249 25.80 -0.82 -16.80
CA GLU A 249 25.30 -1.87 -17.70
C GLU A 249 24.75 -3.09 -16.96
N LEU A 250 25.40 -3.50 -15.87
CA LEU A 250 24.98 -4.67 -15.11
C LEU A 250 23.62 -4.44 -14.42
N SER A 251 23.47 -3.31 -13.71
CA SER A 251 22.22 -2.96 -13.03
C SER A 251 21.09 -2.76 -14.03
N PHE A 252 21.36 -2.11 -15.16
CA PHE A 252 20.38 -1.94 -16.23
C PHE A 252 19.96 -3.29 -16.83
N ASN A 253 20.90 -4.18 -17.17
CA ASN A 253 20.57 -5.49 -17.73
C ASN A 253 19.78 -6.35 -16.73
N ASN A 254 20.09 -6.28 -15.44
CA ASN A 254 19.30 -6.98 -14.41
C ASN A 254 17.87 -6.44 -14.33
N LEU A 255 17.69 -5.12 -14.39
CA LEU A 255 16.38 -4.51 -14.44
C LEU A 255 15.57 -4.96 -15.67
N VAL A 256 16.18 -4.93 -16.85
CA VAL A 256 15.51 -5.39 -18.09
C VAL A 256 15.10 -6.86 -17.96
N ARG A 257 15.96 -7.74 -17.43
CA ARG A 257 15.59 -9.14 -17.19
C ARG A 257 14.41 -9.28 -16.22
N ALA A 258 14.42 -8.50 -15.13
CA ALA A 258 13.32 -8.51 -14.17
C ALA A 258 11.98 -8.09 -14.83
N ILE A 259 11.99 -7.02 -15.65
CA ILE A 259 10.82 -6.57 -16.41
C ILE A 259 10.34 -7.66 -17.38
N GLU A 260 11.24 -8.26 -18.16
CA GLU A 260 10.89 -9.31 -19.14
C GLU A 260 10.29 -10.54 -18.45
N SER A 261 10.83 -10.94 -17.27
CA SER A 261 10.30 -12.06 -16.49
C SER A 261 8.88 -11.84 -15.95
N LYS A 262 8.42 -10.58 -15.90
CA LYS A 262 7.10 -10.17 -15.39
C LYS A 262 6.15 -9.70 -16.51
N LYS A 263 6.33 -10.20 -17.73
CA LYS A 263 5.43 -9.93 -18.86
C LYS A 263 4.25 -10.90 -18.95
N LYS A 264 4.26 -11.97 -18.15
CA LYS A 264 3.17 -12.96 -18.13
C LYS A 264 2.45 -12.94 -16.81
N PHE A 265 1.18 -12.53 -16.80
CA PHE A 265 0.34 -12.44 -15.60
C PHE A 265 -1.15 -12.47 -15.93
N SER A 266 -1.98 -12.67 -14.90
CA SER A 266 -3.43 -12.77 -15.08
C SER A 266 -4.11 -11.41 -15.27
N LEU A 267 -5.32 -11.44 -15.87
CA LEU A 267 -6.17 -10.26 -16.02
C LEU A 267 -6.55 -9.63 -14.67
N SER A 268 -6.83 -10.46 -13.66
CA SER A 268 -7.09 -9.98 -12.29
C SER A 268 -5.89 -9.21 -11.74
N LYS A 269 -4.68 -9.72 -11.98
CA LYS A 269 -3.45 -9.07 -11.54
C LYS A 269 -3.20 -7.75 -12.28
N LEU A 270 -3.52 -7.68 -13.57
CA LEU A 270 -3.53 -6.41 -14.32
C LEU A 270 -4.48 -5.40 -13.66
N ILE A 271 -5.75 -5.77 -13.49
CA ILE A 271 -6.77 -4.89 -12.93
C ILE A 271 -6.36 -4.38 -11.53
N TYR A 272 -5.84 -5.26 -10.67
CA TYR A 272 -5.33 -4.87 -9.36
C TYR A 272 -4.15 -3.90 -9.45
N SER A 273 -3.20 -4.15 -10.37
CA SER A 273 -2.00 -3.35 -10.52
C SER A 273 -2.27 -1.91 -10.99
N LEU A 274 -3.40 -1.66 -11.66
CA LEU A 274 -3.82 -0.31 -12.05
C LEU A 274 -4.10 0.61 -10.85
N GLY A 275 -4.26 0.05 -9.65
CA GLY A 275 -4.43 0.82 -8.41
C GLY A 275 -5.76 1.57 -8.32
N ILE A 276 -6.81 1.05 -8.97
CA ILE A 276 -8.16 1.62 -8.97
C ILE A 276 -8.72 1.61 -7.54
N ARG A 277 -9.35 2.71 -7.14
CA ARG A 277 -9.97 2.82 -5.82
C ARG A 277 -11.03 1.74 -5.61
N PHE A 278 -11.12 1.19 -4.41
CA PHE A 278 -11.99 0.08 -4.02
C PHE A 278 -11.75 -1.25 -4.75
N VAL A 279 -10.80 -1.29 -5.69
CA VAL A 279 -10.45 -2.52 -6.41
C VAL A 279 -9.21 -3.13 -5.78
N GLY A 280 -9.40 -3.91 -4.71
CA GLY A 280 -8.39 -4.78 -4.10
C GLY A 280 -8.23 -6.09 -4.87
N GLU A 281 -7.33 -6.99 -4.43
CA GLU A 281 -7.07 -8.28 -5.08
C GLU A 281 -8.37 -9.09 -5.33
N LYS A 282 -9.26 -9.19 -4.33
CA LYS A 282 -10.52 -9.94 -4.45
C LYS A 282 -11.47 -9.31 -5.49
N ASN A 283 -11.64 -8.00 -5.43
CA ASN A 283 -12.51 -7.30 -6.38
C ASN A 283 -11.93 -7.33 -7.80
N ALA A 284 -10.60 -7.28 -7.94
CA ALA A 284 -9.94 -7.41 -9.24
C ALA A 284 -10.16 -8.80 -9.85
N LEU A 285 -10.11 -9.86 -9.02
CA LEU A 285 -10.44 -11.23 -9.46
C LEU A 285 -11.91 -11.29 -9.91
N ALA A 286 -12.85 -10.85 -9.09
CA ALA A 286 -14.27 -10.83 -9.41
C ALA A 286 -14.56 -10.03 -10.69
N ILE A 287 -13.94 -8.86 -10.87
CA ILE A 287 -14.07 -8.08 -12.12
C ILE A 287 -13.51 -8.86 -13.32
N SER A 288 -12.39 -9.57 -13.16
CA SER A 288 -11.81 -10.36 -14.26
C SER A 288 -12.71 -11.52 -14.69
N GLU A 289 -13.50 -12.08 -13.77
CA GLU A 289 -14.45 -13.18 -14.01
C GLU A 289 -15.62 -12.75 -14.91
N ALA A 290 -16.00 -11.47 -14.92
CA ALA A 290 -17.00 -10.94 -15.82
C ALA A 290 -16.55 -11.03 -17.31
N PHE A 291 -15.27 -11.27 -17.56
CA PHE A 291 -14.71 -11.40 -18.91
C PHE A 291 -14.26 -12.85 -19.15
N LYS A 292 -14.87 -13.53 -20.12
CA LYS A 292 -14.56 -14.93 -20.45
C LYS A 292 -13.18 -15.10 -21.09
N SER A 293 -12.63 -14.05 -21.67
CA SER A 293 -11.32 -14.05 -22.34
C SER A 293 -10.69 -12.64 -22.33
N VAL A 294 -9.39 -12.59 -22.58
CA VAL A 294 -8.67 -11.32 -22.76
C VAL A 294 -9.17 -10.58 -23.99
N ASP A 295 -9.56 -11.29 -25.05
CA ASP A 295 -10.11 -10.68 -26.26
C ASP A 295 -11.48 -10.04 -25.99
N SER A 296 -12.34 -10.67 -25.17
CA SER A 296 -13.61 -10.06 -24.76
C SER A 296 -13.37 -8.78 -23.95
N PHE A 297 -12.40 -8.79 -23.04
CA PHE A 297 -12.00 -7.58 -22.29
C PHE A 297 -11.48 -6.48 -23.22
N LYS A 298 -10.61 -6.83 -24.19
CA LYS A 298 -10.07 -5.89 -25.17
C LYS A 298 -11.18 -5.28 -26.04
N SER A 299 -12.10 -6.10 -26.53
CA SER A 299 -13.27 -5.66 -27.32
C SER A 299 -14.17 -4.73 -26.48
N PHE A 300 -14.39 -5.06 -25.19
CA PHE A 300 -15.13 -4.20 -24.28
C PHE A 300 -14.45 -2.82 -24.11
N LEU A 301 -13.12 -2.77 -23.93
CA LEU A 301 -12.39 -1.50 -23.82
C LEU A 301 -12.51 -0.63 -25.06
N GLN A 302 -12.52 -1.25 -26.26
CA GLN A 302 -12.67 -0.56 -27.54
C GLN A 302 -14.07 -0.02 -27.76
N ASN A 303 -15.10 -0.73 -27.29
CA ASN A 303 -16.52 -0.45 -27.51
C ASN A 303 -17.27 -0.14 -26.20
N LEU A 304 -16.64 0.58 -25.28
CA LEU A 304 -17.14 0.79 -23.92
C LEU A 304 -18.62 1.25 -23.88
N LYS A 305 -18.99 2.24 -24.70
CA LYS A 305 -20.35 2.80 -24.70
C LYS A 305 -21.44 1.79 -25.08
N ALA A 306 -21.14 0.86 -25.97
CA ALA A 306 -22.12 -0.13 -26.44
C ALA A 306 -22.37 -1.25 -25.41
N ASN A 307 -21.35 -1.63 -24.65
CA ASN A 307 -21.38 -2.84 -23.82
C ASN A 307 -21.36 -2.56 -22.31
N THR A 308 -21.49 -1.27 -21.91
CA THR A 308 -21.35 -0.88 -20.48
C THR A 308 -22.47 -1.47 -19.62
N SER A 309 -23.73 -1.47 -20.08
CA SER A 309 -24.87 -1.97 -19.31
C SER A 309 -24.76 -3.48 -19.07
N GLU A 310 -24.55 -4.25 -20.11
CA GLU A 310 -24.46 -5.72 -20.05
C GLU A 310 -23.33 -6.19 -19.10
N VAL A 311 -22.13 -5.63 -19.28
CA VAL A 311 -20.99 -5.99 -18.41
C VAL A 311 -21.22 -5.55 -16.97
N ARG A 312 -21.87 -4.38 -16.78
CA ARG A 312 -22.21 -3.89 -15.44
C ARG A 312 -23.21 -4.82 -14.75
N ASP A 313 -24.25 -5.24 -15.45
CA ASP A 313 -25.27 -6.16 -14.93
C ASP A 313 -24.64 -7.50 -14.55
N THR A 314 -23.76 -8.04 -15.40
CA THR A 314 -22.97 -9.23 -15.09
C THR A 314 -22.13 -9.04 -13.81
N MET A 315 -21.49 -7.87 -13.62
CA MET A 315 -20.67 -7.60 -12.43
C MET A 315 -21.51 -7.46 -11.16
N ILE A 316 -22.74 -6.95 -11.24
CA ILE A 316 -23.66 -6.83 -10.11
C ILE A 316 -24.08 -8.21 -9.58
N GLU A 317 -24.18 -9.21 -10.45
CA GLU A 317 -24.54 -10.58 -10.08
C GLU A 317 -23.40 -11.35 -9.40
N ILE A 318 -22.14 -10.83 -9.46
CA ILE A 318 -20.99 -11.50 -8.83
C ILE A 318 -21.02 -11.29 -7.32
N ASP A 319 -21.09 -12.40 -6.57
CA ASP A 319 -21.07 -12.36 -5.11
C ASP A 319 -19.77 -11.72 -4.56
N GLY A 320 -19.95 -10.81 -3.61
CA GLY A 320 -18.85 -10.10 -2.97
C GLY A 320 -18.27 -8.92 -3.76
N LEU A 321 -18.76 -8.61 -4.97
CA LEU A 321 -18.36 -7.43 -5.73
C LEU A 321 -19.31 -6.25 -5.48
N GLY A 322 -18.92 -5.37 -4.56
CA GLY A 322 -19.77 -4.23 -4.15
C GLY A 322 -19.87 -3.11 -5.19
N PRO A 323 -20.96 -2.32 -5.16
CA PRO A 323 -21.24 -1.25 -6.13
C PRO A 323 -20.16 -0.17 -6.17
N LYS A 324 -19.48 0.12 -5.05
CA LYS A 324 -18.36 1.09 -5.01
C LYS A 324 -17.18 0.65 -5.89
N ALA A 325 -16.86 -0.64 -5.91
CA ALA A 325 -15.78 -1.18 -6.75
C ALA A 325 -16.16 -1.15 -8.23
N ILE A 326 -17.41 -1.55 -8.56
CA ILE A 326 -17.94 -1.50 -9.93
C ILE A 326 -17.92 -0.07 -10.46
N ASN A 327 -18.47 0.89 -9.70
CA ASN A 327 -18.49 2.29 -10.10
C ASN A 327 -17.09 2.83 -10.35
N SER A 328 -16.15 2.60 -9.44
CA SER A 328 -14.76 3.06 -9.58
C SER A 328 -14.05 2.45 -10.77
N PHE A 329 -14.35 1.19 -11.10
CA PHE A 329 -13.81 0.54 -12.30
C PHE A 329 -14.31 1.20 -13.58
N PHE A 330 -15.62 1.45 -13.69
CA PHE A 330 -16.18 2.15 -14.86
C PHE A 330 -15.74 3.61 -14.94
N GLU A 331 -15.66 4.34 -13.83
CA GLU A 331 -15.10 5.69 -13.78
C GLU A 331 -13.66 5.72 -14.30
N TYR A 332 -12.83 4.77 -13.89
CA TYR A 332 -11.46 4.64 -14.39
C TYR A 332 -11.44 4.44 -15.91
N LEU A 333 -12.31 3.58 -16.44
CA LEU A 333 -12.41 3.31 -17.87
C LEU A 333 -13.06 4.44 -18.67
N ASN A 334 -13.81 5.36 -18.09
CA ASN A 334 -14.36 6.52 -18.78
C ASN A 334 -13.26 7.47 -19.30
N TYR A 335 -12.09 7.47 -18.67
CA TYR A 335 -10.94 8.21 -19.21
C TYR A 335 -10.31 7.48 -20.39
N LYS A 336 -10.31 8.13 -21.55
CA LYS A 336 -9.77 7.55 -22.79
C LYS A 336 -8.32 7.09 -22.64
N ASN A 337 -7.48 7.92 -22.02
CA ASN A 337 -6.06 7.61 -21.84
C ASN A 337 -5.84 6.32 -21.01
N ASN A 338 -6.69 6.05 -20.02
CA ASN A 338 -6.59 4.82 -19.23
C ASN A 338 -6.90 3.58 -20.06
N ARG A 339 -7.93 3.65 -20.91
CA ARG A 339 -8.26 2.53 -21.82
C ARG A 339 -7.15 2.28 -22.83
N GLU A 340 -6.62 3.34 -23.44
CA GLU A 340 -5.51 3.24 -24.39
C GLU A 340 -4.27 2.63 -23.72
N GLU A 341 -4.02 3.01 -22.47
CA GLU A 341 -2.90 2.48 -21.71
C GLU A 341 -3.08 0.99 -21.37
N ILE A 342 -4.28 0.57 -20.99
CA ILE A 342 -4.58 -0.87 -20.81
C ILE A 342 -4.39 -1.62 -22.14
N ILE A 343 -4.89 -1.08 -23.25
CA ILE A 343 -4.74 -1.71 -24.58
C ILE A 343 -3.27 -1.85 -24.96
N LYS A 344 -2.43 -0.86 -24.65
CA LYS A 344 -0.97 -0.97 -24.84
C LYS A 344 -0.38 -2.10 -23.98
N LEU A 345 -0.76 -2.20 -22.70
CA LEU A 345 -0.30 -3.27 -21.83
C LEU A 345 -0.72 -4.64 -22.36
N LEU A 346 -1.95 -4.78 -22.86
CA LEU A 346 -2.43 -6.02 -23.50
C LEU A 346 -1.63 -6.39 -24.77
N SER A 347 -0.97 -5.44 -25.42
CA SER A 347 -0.10 -5.70 -26.58
C SER A 347 1.36 -5.97 -26.19
N LEU A 348 1.82 -5.49 -25.04
CA LEU A 348 3.20 -5.63 -24.59
C LEU A 348 3.42 -6.87 -23.70
N CYS A 349 2.35 -7.41 -23.11
CA CYS A 349 2.39 -8.47 -22.12
C CYS A 349 1.51 -9.66 -22.53
N GLU A 350 1.88 -10.85 -22.07
CA GLU A 350 1.07 -12.07 -22.21
C GLU A 350 0.10 -12.15 -21.02
N ILE A 351 -1.16 -11.75 -21.26
CA ILE A 351 -2.18 -11.73 -20.23
C ILE A 351 -3.14 -12.90 -20.44
N TYR A 352 -3.54 -13.55 -19.35
CA TYR A 352 -4.49 -14.66 -19.34
C TYR A 352 -5.59 -14.43 -18.30
N VAL A 353 -6.75 -15.06 -18.49
CA VAL A 353 -7.84 -15.06 -17.50
C VAL A 353 -7.56 -16.16 -16.49
N ASP A 354 -7.74 -15.85 -15.19
CA ASP A 354 -7.58 -16.84 -14.13
C ASP A 354 -8.55 -18.01 -14.32
N LYS A 355 -8.04 -19.24 -14.23
CA LYS A 355 -8.92 -20.41 -14.19
C LYS A 355 -9.49 -20.53 -12.77
N ILE A 356 -10.81 -20.45 -12.65
CA ILE A 356 -11.48 -20.73 -11.37
C ILE A 356 -11.30 -22.22 -11.07
N VAL A 357 -10.48 -22.54 -10.08
CA VAL A 357 -10.50 -23.85 -9.47
C VAL A 357 -11.66 -23.83 -8.48
N ILE A 358 -12.82 -24.28 -8.89
CA ILE A 358 -13.93 -24.56 -7.98
C ILE A 358 -13.41 -25.66 -7.05
N GLN A 359 -12.98 -25.32 -5.86
CA GLN A 359 -12.81 -26.29 -4.79
C GLN A 359 -14.23 -26.72 -4.41
N GLU A 360 -14.65 -27.87 -4.91
CA GLU A 360 -15.81 -28.57 -4.37
C GLU A 360 -15.53 -28.76 -2.87
N SER A 361 -16.29 -28.06 -2.05
CA SER A 361 -16.32 -28.27 -0.61
C SER A 361 -16.84 -29.68 -0.36
N LYS A 362 -15.92 -30.59 0.02
CA LYS A 362 -16.27 -31.91 0.59
C LYS A 362 -16.72 -31.73 2.03
#